data_eb4634d5bb6c1e7f06f6e4a7c92c4697
#
_entry.id   eb4634d5bb6c1e7f06f6e4a7c92c4697
#
_cell.length_a   1.000
_cell.length_b   1.000
_cell.length_c   1.000
_cell.angle_alpha   90.00
_cell.angle_beta   90.00
_cell.angle_gamma   90.00
#
_symmetry.space_group_name_H-M   'P 1'
#
loop_
_entity.id
_entity.type
_entity.pdbx_description
1 polymer ?
#
loop_
_entity_poly.entity_id
_entity_poly.type
_entity_poly.pdbx_seq_one_letter_code
_entity_poly.pdbx_strand_id
1 'polypeptide(L)'
;MNTCAILPVDKPAGWTSFDVLAKLRGALGTRRLGHAGTLDPMATGVLAVFIGNATAAADRQPDHDKTYEATIRLGLRTDTGDVTGTALETAPVTVGEAELKAVLPQFMGRQMQLPPMYSAVKINGQPLYKAARKGQTVERTPRPIAIYEITYLGSPAPGDYTIRVSCSKGTYIRVLAEDIGTALGVPATLAALRRTRAGAFKIEECHTLPEILAAAEAGTLQQSGWLLPVEHVFASLPALTVDDAVKKHLFNGCPTSHYRAQDGKYRVYDAAGTFLGLANVTQGVLQVEKIFCERA
;
A
#
# COMPACT_ATOMS: atom_id res chain seq x y z
N MET A 1 -7.86 -0.37 24.70
CA MET A 1 -6.60 0.35 24.43
C MET A 1 -6.86 1.47 23.43
N ASN A 2 -6.59 2.69 23.81
CA ASN A 2 -6.65 3.84 22.89
C ASN A 2 -5.29 4.00 22.20
N THR A 3 -4.91 3.02 21.40
CA THR A 3 -3.59 2.95 20.78
C THR A 3 -3.64 3.67 19.42
N CYS A 4 -2.88 4.75 19.27
CA CYS A 4 -2.66 5.42 17.99
C CYS A 4 -1.29 4.97 17.45
N ALA A 5 -1.26 3.87 16.70
CA ALA A 5 -0.02 3.24 16.25
C ALA A 5 -0.18 2.60 14.86
N ILE A 6 0.94 2.22 14.28
CA ILE A 6 1.01 1.49 13.01
C ILE A 6 1.74 0.19 13.26
N LEU A 7 1.19 -0.92 12.77
CA LEU A 7 1.79 -2.25 12.84
C LEU A 7 2.09 -2.73 11.42
N PRO A 8 3.37 -2.79 11.01
CA PRO A 8 3.77 -3.39 9.75
C PRO A 8 3.61 -4.91 9.81
N VAL A 9 2.79 -5.47 8.92
CA VAL A 9 2.48 -6.91 8.87
C VAL A 9 3.05 -7.51 7.58
N ASP A 10 3.76 -8.62 7.69
CA ASP A 10 4.03 -9.49 6.55
C ASP A 10 2.77 -10.35 6.31
N LYS A 11 1.94 -9.92 5.34
CA LYS A 11 0.69 -10.61 5.03
C LYS A 11 0.99 -11.99 4.45
N PRO A 12 0.45 -13.08 5.01
CA PRO A 12 0.59 -14.40 4.44
C PRO A 12 -0.21 -14.58 3.15
N ALA A 13 0.16 -15.56 2.34
CA ALA A 13 -0.64 -16.01 1.19
C ALA A 13 -1.98 -16.62 1.65
N GLY A 14 -2.98 -16.58 0.77
CA GLY A 14 -4.31 -17.15 1.03
C GLY A 14 -5.24 -16.29 1.88
N TRP A 15 -4.75 -15.18 2.44
CA TRP A 15 -5.53 -14.25 3.25
C TRP A 15 -5.83 -12.98 2.46
N THR A 16 -7.05 -12.47 2.56
CA THR A 16 -7.33 -11.09 2.13
C THR A 16 -6.75 -10.10 3.12
N SER A 17 -6.49 -8.86 2.69
CA SER A 17 -6.11 -7.78 3.63
C SER A 17 -7.18 -7.57 4.71
N PHE A 18 -8.46 -7.81 4.40
CA PHE A 18 -9.55 -7.70 5.36
C PHE A 18 -9.52 -8.81 6.41
N ASP A 19 -9.19 -10.06 6.03
CA ASP A 19 -9.08 -11.18 6.97
C ASP A 19 -7.98 -10.93 8.01
N VAL A 20 -6.83 -10.38 7.56
CA VAL A 20 -5.76 -9.95 8.47
C VAL A 20 -6.28 -8.94 9.49
N LEU A 21 -6.99 -7.88 9.02
CA LEU A 21 -7.58 -6.90 9.94
C LEU A 21 -8.62 -7.55 10.87
N ALA A 22 -9.46 -8.46 10.37
CA ALA A 22 -10.46 -9.14 11.18
C ALA A 22 -9.81 -9.96 12.32
N LYS A 23 -8.72 -10.68 12.00
CA LYS A 23 -7.96 -11.45 13.00
C LYS A 23 -7.30 -10.54 14.04
N LEU A 24 -6.67 -9.45 13.58
CA LEU A 24 -6.01 -8.49 14.46
C LEU A 24 -7.00 -7.73 15.36
N ARG A 25 -8.25 -7.47 14.92
CA ARG A 25 -9.26 -6.85 15.78
C ARG A 25 -9.51 -7.66 17.05
N GLY A 26 -9.61 -8.98 16.93
CA GLY A 26 -9.76 -9.87 18.08
C GLY A 26 -8.53 -9.85 18.99
N ALA A 27 -7.34 -10.01 18.42
CA ALA A 27 -6.08 -10.07 19.18
C ALA A 27 -5.73 -8.75 19.88
N LEU A 28 -6.02 -7.60 19.25
CA LEU A 28 -5.71 -6.28 19.81
C LEU A 28 -6.84 -5.66 20.64
N GLY A 29 -8.01 -6.31 20.72
CA GLY A 29 -9.17 -5.79 21.46
C GLY A 29 -9.67 -4.43 20.92
N THR A 30 -9.46 -4.12 19.63
CA THR A 30 -9.87 -2.85 19.02
C THR A 30 -10.60 -3.05 17.69
N ARG A 31 -11.68 -2.30 17.50
CA ARG A 31 -12.45 -2.34 16.24
C ARG A 31 -11.92 -1.40 15.19
N ARG A 32 -11.20 -0.35 15.58
CA ARG A 32 -10.73 0.71 14.68
C ARG A 32 -9.36 0.33 14.09
N LEU A 33 -9.38 -0.46 13.03
CA LEU A 33 -8.23 -0.83 12.23
C LEU A 33 -8.47 -0.48 10.77
N GLY A 34 -7.42 -0.04 10.09
CA GLY A 34 -7.40 0.21 8.64
C GLY A 34 -6.05 -0.22 8.05
N HIS A 35 -5.94 -0.24 6.74
CA HIS A 35 -4.66 -0.49 6.06
C HIS A 35 -4.47 0.46 4.89
N ALA A 36 -3.21 0.68 4.47
CA ALA A 36 -2.87 1.44 3.28
C ALA A 36 -2.49 0.49 2.13
N GLY A 37 -3.42 0.34 1.16
CA GLY A 37 -3.21 -0.45 -0.04
C GLY A 37 -3.49 -1.95 0.13
N THR A 38 -4.59 -2.38 -0.46
CA THR A 38 -4.99 -3.79 -0.50
C THR A 38 -3.93 -4.66 -1.19
N LEU A 39 -3.72 -5.86 -0.68
CA LEU A 39 -3.04 -6.96 -1.34
C LEU A 39 -4.07 -8.02 -1.72
N ASP A 40 -3.89 -8.61 -2.91
CA ASP A 40 -4.70 -9.74 -3.37
C ASP A 40 -4.49 -10.97 -2.45
N PRO A 41 -5.42 -11.95 -2.41
CA PRO A 41 -5.28 -13.10 -1.52
C PRO A 41 -3.98 -13.88 -1.72
N MET A 42 -3.57 -14.11 -2.98
CA MET A 42 -2.35 -14.83 -3.30
C MET A 42 -1.07 -14.06 -2.97
N ALA A 43 -1.15 -12.73 -2.92
CA ALA A 43 0.01 -11.88 -2.67
C ALA A 43 0.43 -11.89 -1.20
N THR A 44 1.74 -11.72 -0.96
CA THR A 44 2.35 -11.64 0.37
C THR A 44 3.05 -10.30 0.59
N GLY A 45 3.56 -10.07 1.79
CA GLY A 45 4.45 -8.94 2.09
C GLY A 45 3.77 -7.78 2.78
N VAL A 46 4.38 -6.61 2.67
CA VAL A 46 4.08 -5.41 3.48
C VAL A 46 2.61 -5.02 3.45
N LEU A 47 1.95 -5.12 4.59
CA LEU A 47 0.63 -4.58 4.85
C LEU A 47 0.68 -3.69 6.10
N ALA A 48 0.78 -2.37 5.92
CA ALA A 48 0.77 -1.43 7.04
C ALA A 48 -0.65 -1.35 7.63
N VAL A 49 -0.80 -1.79 8.87
CA VAL A 49 -2.06 -1.76 9.62
C VAL A 49 -2.06 -0.57 10.58
N PHE A 50 -3.00 0.33 10.40
CA PHE A 50 -3.20 1.53 11.22
C PHE A 50 -4.22 1.25 12.31
N ILE A 51 -3.89 1.59 13.56
CA ILE A 51 -4.64 1.27 14.77
C ILE A 51 -5.20 2.56 15.39
N GLY A 52 -6.49 2.55 15.75
CA GLY A 52 -7.12 3.68 16.44
C GLY A 52 -7.12 4.95 15.59
N ASN A 53 -6.69 6.08 16.17
CA ASN A 53 -6.64 7.36 15.47
C ASN A 53 -5.66 7.39 14.30
N ALA A 54 -4.65 6.49 14.29
CA ALA A 54 -3.71 6.37 13.17
C ALA A 54 -4.40 5.98 11.85
N THR A 55 -5.60 5.39 11.86
CA THR A 55 -6.35 5.08 10.62
C THR A 55 -6.54 6.28 9.71
N ALA A 56 -6.60 7.49 10.27
CA ALA A 56 -6.71 8.73 9.50
C ALA A 56 -5.41 9.09 8.75
N ALA A 57 -4.27 8.47 9.08
CA ALA A 57 -2.99 8.68 8.41
C ALA A 57 -2.88 7.87 7.11
N ALA A 58 -3.64 6.79 6.94
CA ALA A 58 -3.52 5.89 5.80
C ALA A 58 -3.58 6.59 4.44
N ASP A 59 -4.51 7.56 4.28
CA ASP A 59 -4.67 8.31 3.02
C ASP A 59 -3.86 9.62 2.99
N ARG A 60 -3.19 9.99 4.09
CA ARG A 60 -2.45 11.26 4.25
C ARG A 60 -0.95 11.11 4.13
N GLN A 61 -0.47 9.88 3.95
CA GLN A 61 0.95 9.60 3.75
C GLN A 61 1.49 10.43 2.58
N PRO A 62 2.69 11.02 2.69
CA PRO A 62 3.32 11.73 1.58
C PRO A 62 3.81 10.79 0.47
N ASP A 63 4.15 9.55 0.83
CA ASP A 63 4.58 8.50 -0.09
C ASP A 63 3.57 7.35 -0.12
N HIS A 64 3.10 7.03 -1.32
CA HIS A 64 2.20 5.91 -1.59
C HIS A 64 2.79 4.90 -2.59
N ASP A 65 4.06 5.03 -2.94
CA ASP A 65 4.72 4.16 -3.90
C ASP A 65 4.93 2.75 -3.33
N LYS A 66 5.07 1.78 -4.20
CA LYS A 66 5.23 0.38 -3.84
C LYS A 66 6.36 -0.25 -4.62
N THR A 67 6.98 -1.24 -3.99
CA THR A 67 7.91 -2.13 -4.68
C THR A 67 7.43 -3.57 -4.50
N TYR A 68 7.47 -4.31 -5.58
CA TYR A 68 7.05 -5.71 -5.61
C TYR A 68 8.14 -6.60 -6.21
N GLU A 69 8.19 -7.83 -5.76
CA GLU A 69 8.78 -8.94 -6.47
C GLU A 69 7.63 -9.76 -7.06
N ALA A 70 7.62 -9.90 -8.38
CA ALA A 70 6.53 -10.49 -9.14
C ALA A 70 7.07 -11.61 -10.03
N THR A 71 6.52 -12.80 -9.90
CA THR A 71 6.82 -13.90 -10.81
C THR A 71 5.74 -13.96 -11.88
N ILE A 72 6.13 -13.79 -13.12
CA ILE A 72 5.29 -13.85 -14.32
C ILE A 72 5.41 -15.24 -14.89
N ARG A 73 4.29 -15.91 -15.11
CA ARG A 73 4.20 -17.18 -15.85
C ARG A 73 3.79 -16.91 -17.27
N LEU A 74 4.65 -17.29 -18.22
CA LEU A 74 4.35 -17.27 -19.63
C LEU A 74 3.59 -18.55 -20.05
N GLY A 75 2.86 -18.47 -21.16
CA GLY A 75 2.09 -19.59 -21.72
C GLY A 75 0.72 -19.81 -21.10
N LEU A 76 0.27 -18.95 -20.20
CA LEU A 76 -1.04 -19.07 -19.54
C LEU A 76 -1.67 -17.68 -19.36
N ARG A 77 -2.94 -17.52 -19.71
CA ARG A 77 -3.79 -16.38 -19.31
C ARG A 77 -5.00 -16.85 -18.53
N THR A 78 -5.35 -16.15 -17.46
CA THR A 78 -6.48 -16.48 -16.58
C THR A 78 -7.47 -15.32 -16.51
N ASP A 79 -8.68 -15.59 -16.03
CA ASP A 79 -9.75 -14.60 -15.85
C ASP A 79 -9.46 -13.58 -14.72
N THR A 80 -8.63 -13.95 -13.74
CA THR A 80 -8.21 -13.06 -12.65
C THR A 80 -6.91 -12.32 -12.91
N GLY A 81 -6.13 -12.74 -13.93
CA GLY A 81 -4.78 -12.26 -14.23
C GLY A 81 -3.71 -12.81 -13.27
N ASP A 82 -4.05 -13.80 -12.44
CA ASP A 82 -3.14 -14.56 -11.58
C ASP A 82 -3.46 -16.07 -11.62
N VAL A 83 -2.54 -16.88 -11.12
CA VAL A 83 -2.64 -18.36 -11.19
C VAL A 83 -3.82 -18.96 -10.39
N THR A 84 -4.55 -18.17 -9.61
CA THR A 84 -5.71 -18.63 -8.86
C THR A 84 -7.00 -18.61 -9.69
N GLY A 85 -6.97 -17.96 -10.85
CA GLY A 85 -8.11 -17.88 -11.77
C GLY A 85 -8.26 -19.09 -12.67
N THR A 86 -9.35 -19.08 -13.43
CA THR A 86 -9.63 -20.09 -14.46
C THR A 86 -8.80 -19.80 -15.71
N ALA A 87 -8.16 -20.84 -16.28
CA ALA A 87 -7.41 -20.70 -17.52
C ALA A 87 -8.36 -20.31 -18.67
N LEU A 88 -8.02 -19.22 -19.36
CA LEU A 88 -8.72 -18.73 -20.56
C LEU A 88 -7.96 -19.10 -21.84
N GLU A 89 -6.62 -19.15 -21.76
CA GLU A 89 -5.74 -19.37 -22.91
C GLU A 89 -4.45 -20.02 -22.45
N THR A 90 -3.96 -20.95 -23.25
CA THR A 90 -2.65 -21.58 -23.07
C THR A 90 -1.91 -21.64 -24.38
N ALA A 91 -0.60 -21.42 -24.37
CA ALA A 91 0.26 -21.53 -25.57
C ALA A 91 1.65 -22.04 -25.17
N PRO A 92 2.36 -22.69 -26.10
CA PRO A 92 3.77 -23.01 -25.89
C PRO A 92 4.60 -21.73 -25.67
N VAL A 93 5.54 -21.80 -24.74
CA VAL A 93 6.48 -20.70 -24.49
C VAL A 93 7.67 -20.85 -25.44
N THR A 94 7.76 -19.94 -26.39
CA THR A 94 8.84 -19.91 -27.41
C THR A 94 9.86 -18.81 -27.18
N VAL A 95 9.66 -17.97 -26.16
CA VAL A 95 10.50 -16.84 -25.77
C VAL A 95 11.23 -17.16 -24.46
N GLY A 96 12.41 -16.60 -24.31
CA GLY A 96 13.26 -16.82 -23.15
C GLY A 96 13.61 -15.54 -22.37
N GLU A 97 14.62 -15.66 -21.55
CA GLU A 97 15.10 -14.57 -20.68
C GLU A 97 15.58 -13.36 -21.48
N ALA A 98 16.23 -13.58 -22.63
CA ALA A 98 16.78 -12.50 -23.44
C ALA A 98 15.68 -11.61 -24.00
N GLU A 99 14.64 -12.20 -24.58
CA GLU A 99 13.47 -11.50 -25.10
C GLU A 99 12.71 -10.80 -23.99
N LEU A 100 12.53 -11.45 -22.82
CA LEU A 100 11.91 -10.81 -21.67
C LEU A 100 12.68 -9.56 -21.25
N LYS A 101 14.00 -9.67 -21.07
CA LYS A 101 14.83 -8.51 -20.67
C LYS A 101 14.77 -7.37 -21.68
N ALA A 102 14.70 -7.69 -22.99
CA ALA A 102 14.62 -6.69 -24.04
C ALA A 102 13.28 -5.92 -24.04
N VAL A 103 12.20 -6.55 -23.59
CA VAL A 103 10.86 -5.93 -23.58
C VAL A 103 10.58 -5.08 -22.34
N LEU A 104 11.20 -5.38 -21.19
CA LEU A 104 10.92 -4.72 -19.91
C LEU A 104 11.06 -3.18 -19.95
N PRO A 105 12.07 -2.57 -20.62
CA PRO A 105 12.24 -1.12 -20.62
C PRO A 105 11.04 -0.34 -21.18
N GLN A 106 10.25 -0.91 -22.08
CA GLN A 106 9.10 -0.22 -22.69
C GLN A 106 7.95 0.01 -21.70
N PHE A 107 7.93 -0.68 -20.57
CA PHE A 107 6.92 -0.51 -19.50
C PHE A 107 7.31 0.53 -18.47
N MET A 108 8.52 1.11 -18.55
CA MET A 108 8.94 2.16 -17.63
C MET A 108 8.32 3.52 -17.97
N GLY A 109 8.18 4.38 -16.96
CA GLY A 109 7.65 5.73 -17.10
C GLY A 109 6.15 5.83 -16.84
N ARG A 110 5.57 6.96 -17.28
CA ARG A 110 4.14 7.25 -17.12
C ARG A 110 3.34 6.58 -18.23
N GLN A 111 2.26 5.91 -17.85
CA GLN A 111 1.38 5.22 -18.78
C GLN A 111 -0.05 5.14 -18.25
N MET A 112 -0.98 4.78 -19.12
CA MET A 112 -2.38 4.54 -18.76
C MET A 112 -2.60 3.03 -18.60
N GLN A 113 -3.16 2.63 -17.47
CA GLN A 113 -3.49 1.21 -17.20
C GLN A 113 -4.99 1.06 -16.95
N LEU A 114 -5.60 0.08 -17.60
CA LEU A 114 -7.00 -0.28 -17.38
C LEU A 114 -7.09 -1.17 -16.12
N PRO A 115 -7.75 -0.73 -15.04
CA PRO A 115 -7.88 -1.54 -13.84
C PRO A 115 -8.56 -2.89 -14.15
N PRO A 116 -8.11 -4.03 -13.55
CA PRO A 116 -8.76 -5.31 -13.78
C PRO A 116 -10.15 -5.35 -13.14
N MET A 117 -11.02 -6.25 -13.63
CA MET A 117 -12.35 -6.47 -13.05
C MET A 117 -12.28 -6.94 -11.59
N TYR A 118 -11.31 -7.80 -11.27
CA TYR A 118 -11.03 -8.22 -9.90
C TYR A 118 -10.20 -7.15 -9.16
N SER A 119 -10.82 -5.98 -8.87
CA SER A 119 -10.17 -4.89 -8.15
C SER A 119 -11.11 -4.23 -7.13
N ALA A 120 -10.51 -3.50 -6.18
CA ALA A 120 -11.24 -2.70 -5.18
C ALA A 120 -11.71 -1.33 -5.72
N VAL A 121 -11.46 -1.02 -7.00
CA VAL A 121 -11.95 0.21 -7.65
C VAL A 121 -13.47 0.23 -7.59
N LYS A 122 -14.01 1.37 -7.15
CA LYS A 122 -15.46 1.56 -7.10
C LYS A 122 -15.95 2.31 -8.34
N ILE A 123 -17.00 1.76 -8.96
CA ILE A 123 -17.78 2.42 -10.01
C ILE A 123 -19.22 2.47 -9.50
N ASN A 124 -19.85 3.64 -9.53
CA ASN A 124 -21.19 3.86 -8.97
C ASN A 124 -21.32 3.38 -7.51
N GLY A 125 -20.27 3.58 -6.70
CA GLY A 125 -20.25 3.20 -5.29
C GLY A 125 -19.99 1.72 -5.00
N GLN A 126 -19.94 0.84 -6.02
CA GLN A 126 -19.72 -0.60 -5.86
C GLN A 126 -18.31 -1.01 -6.33
N PRO A 127 -17.56 -1.81 -5.54
CA PRO A 127 -16.27 -2.36 -5.96
C PRO A 127 -16.43 -3.31 -7.17
N LEU A 128 -15.53 -3.19 -8.15
CA LEU A 128 -15.54 -3.99 -9.39
C LEU A 128 -15.52 -5.50 -9.13
N TYR A 129 -14.78 -5.96 -8.12
CA TYR A 129 -14.71 -7.39 -7.81
C TYR A 129 -16.08 -8.02 -7.47
N LYS A 130 -17.06 -7.22 -6.98
CA LYS A 130 -18.42 -7.72 -6.72
C LYS A 130 -19.18 -8.00 -8.01
N ALA A 131 -18.99 -7.19 -9.06
CA ALA A 131 -19.55 -7.44 -10.38
C ALA A 131 -18.84 -8.62 -11.06
N ALA A 132 -17.50 -8.67 -10.98
CA ALA A 132 -16.70 -9.77 -11.52
C ALA A 132 -17.14 -11.14 -10.99
N ARG A 133 -17.35 -11.27 -9.66
CA ARG A 133 -17.85 -12.51 -9.03
C ARG A 133 -19.24 -12.93 -9.49
N LYS A 134 -20.02 -12.03 -10.08
CA LYS A 134 -21.33 -12.31 -10.69
C LYS A 134 -21.25 -12.54 -12.20
N GLY A 135 -20.03 -12.65 -12.77
CA GLY A 135 -19.81 -12.77 -14.20
C GLY A 135 -20.18 -11.52 -15.00
N GLN A 136 -20.33 -10.38 -14.34
CA GLN A 136 -20.70 -9.11 -14.98
C GLN A 136 -19.44 -8.33 -15.35
N THR A 137 -19.38 -7.82 -16.58
CA THR A 137 -18.36 -6.88 -17.03
C THR A 137 -18.88 -5.45 -16.87
N VAL A 138 -18.08 -4.58 -16.28
CA VAL A 138 -18.37 -3.16 -16.11
C VAL A 138 -17.38 -2.37 -16.96
N GLU A 139 -17.84 -1.34 -17.66
CA GLU A 139 -16.95 -0.42 -18.38
C GLU A 139 -16.00 0.26 -17.40
N ARG A 140 -14.72 0.28 -17.74
CA ARG A 140 -13.64 0.81 -16.92
C ARG A 140 -12.88 1.89 -17.67
N THR A 141 -12.47 2.92 -16.97
CA THR A 141 -11.65 4.00 -17.52
C THR A 141 -10.18 3.74 -17.18
N PRO A 142 -9.25 3.80 -18.15
CA PRO A 142 -7.82 3.75 -17.90
C PRO A 142 -7.40 4.84 -16.89
N ARG A 143 -6.44 4.52 -16.02
CA ARG A 143 -5.93 5.43 -14.99
C ARG A 143 -4.44 5.65 -15.16
N PRO A 144 -3.94 6.87 -14.89
CA PRO A 144 -2.53 7.14 -14.97
C PRO A 144 -1.78 6.40 -13.86
N ILE A 145 -0.71 5.72 -14.24
CA ILE A 145 0.27 5.09 -13.36
C ILE A 145 1.67 5.50 -13.78
N ALA A 146 2.64 5.22 -12.92
CA ALA A 146 4.05 5.31 -13.26
C ALA A 146 4.79 4.07 -12.78
N ILE A 147 5.64 3.51 -13.62
CA ILE A 147 6.59 2.48 -13.27
C ILE A 147 7.97 3.12 -13.30
N TYR A 148 8.60 3.19 -12.12
CA TYR A 148 9.86 3.90 -11.94
C TYR A 148 11.06 3.03 -12.29
N GLU A 149 10.94 1.73 -11.99
CA GLU A 149 12.01 0.75 -12.21
C GLU A 149 11.42 -0.64 -12.44
N ILE A 150 12.02 -1.38 -13.36
CA ILE A 150 11.82 -2.82 -13.53
C ILE A 150 13.19 -3.48 -13.62
N THR A 151 13.46 -4.45 -12.73
CA THR A 151 14.70 -5.22 -12.70
C THR A 151 14.38 -6.70 -12.80
N TYR A 152 15.05 -7.42 -13.71
CA TYR A 152 14.98 -8.88 -13.77
C TYR A 152 15.75 -9.51 -12.61
N LEU A 153 15.16 -10.48 -11.92
CA LEU A 153 15.75 -11.14 -10.76
C LEU A 153 16.15 -12.61 -11.02
N GLY A 154 15.56 -13.27 -12.00
CA GLY A 154 15.84 -14.66 -12.30
C GLY A 154 14.61 -15.44 -12.78
N SER A 155 14.82 -16.73 -13.06
CA SER A 155 13.79 -17.69 -13.48
C SER A 155 13.72 -18.84 -12.48
N PRO A 156 12.68 -18.90 -11.61
CA PRO A 156 12.57 -19.98 -10.62
C PRO A 156 12.16 -21.32 -11.23
N ALA A 157 11.52 -21.32 -12.39
CA ALA A 157 11.09 -22.50 -13.13
C ALA A 157 11.00 -22.19 -14.63
N PRO A 158 11.00 -23.18 -15.52
CA PRO A 158 10.78 -22.97 -16.95
C PRO A 158 9.48 -22.23 -17.21
N GLY A 159 9.56 -21.13 -17.95
CA GLY A 159 8.41 -20.25 -18.26
C GLY A 159 8.00 -19.29 -17.15
N ASP A 160 8.59 -19.38 -15.95
CA ASP A 160 8.38 -18.45 -14.85
C ASP A 160 9.56 -17.48 -14.73
N TYR A 161 9.30 -16.19 -14.66
CA TYR A 161 10.32 -15.15 -14.59
C TYR A 161 9.98 -14.15 -13.49
N THR A 162 10.95 -13.90 -12.61
CA THR A 162 10.78 -12.97 -11.50
C THR A 162 11.38 -11.61 -11.84
N ILE A 163 10.60 -10.56 -11.63
CA ILE A 163 11.00 -9.17 -11.76
C ILE A 163 10.74 -8.41 -10.48
N ARG A 164 11.56 -7.38 -10.20
CA ARG A 164 11.28 -6.37 -9.19
C ARG A 164 10.72 -5.15 -9.89
N VAL A 165 9.61 -4.61 -9.37
CA VAL A 165 8.92 -3.45 -9.94
C VAL A 165 8.71 -2.39 -8.85
N SER A 166 9.24 -1.17 -9.07
CA SER A 166 8.90 0.01 -8.27
C SER A 166 7.91 0.88 -9.04
N CYS A 167 6.77 1.22 -8.42
CA CYS A 167 5.67 1.86 -9.12
C CYS A 167 4.81 2.76 -8.22
N SER A 168 4.06 3.66 -8.86
CA SER A 168 3.09 4.52 -8.21
C SER A 168 1.90 3.75 -7.63
N LYS A 169 1.16 4.38 -6.72
CA LYS A 169 -0.13 3.85 -6.26
C LYS A 169 -1.08 3.57 -7.43
N GLY A 170 -1.89 2.53 -7.29
CA GLY A 170 -2.92 2.18 -8.28
C GLY A 170 -2.42 1.31 -9.43
N THR A 171 -1.13 0.98 -9.47
CA THR A 171 -0.56 0.05 -10.43
C THR A 171 -0.98 -1.39 -10.10
N TYR A 172 -1.52 -2.10 -11.09
CA TYR A 172 -1.89 -3.51 -11.00
C TYR A 172 -0.80 -4.36 -11.65
N ILE A 173 -0.06 -5.12 -10.84
CA ILE A 173 1.03 -5.97 -11.33
C ILE A 173 0.50 -7.14 -12.17
N ARG A 174 -0.74 -7.60 -11.92
CA ARG A 174 -1.42 -8.59 -12.77
C ARG A 174 -1.60 -8.11 -14.20
N VAL A 175 -2.02 -6.86 -14.37
CA VAL A 175 -2.16 -6.24 -15.70
C VAL A 175 -0.78 -6.07 -16.36
N LEU A 176 0.22 -5.63 -15.61
CA LEU A 176 1.59 -5.54 -16.12
C LEU A 176 2.11 -6.90 -16.61
N ALA A 177 1.81 -8.00 -15.90
CA ALA A 177 2.20 -9.33 -16.32
C ALA A 177 1.54 -9.74 -17.66
N GLU A 178 0.24 -9.44 -17.81
CA GLU A 178 -0.48 -9.68 -19.08
C GLU A 178 0.05 -8.81 -20.22
N ASP A 179 0.34 -7.53 -19.96
CA ASP A 179 0.89 -6.59 -20.94
C ASP A 179 2.29 -7.03 -21.41
N ILE A 180 3.14 -7.51 -20.49
CA ILE A 180 4.45 -8.08 -20.82
C ILE A 180 4.28 -9.33 -21.72
N GLY A 181 3.37 -10.23 -21.37
CA GLY A 181 3.06 -11.40 -22.22
C GLY A 181 2.60 -11.00 -23.60
N THR A 182 1.71 -10.02 -23.70
CA THR A 182 1.23 -9.47 -24.98
C THR A 182 2.38 -8.92 -25.83
N ALA A 183 3.30 -8.18 -25.22
CA ALA A 183 4.47 -7.65 -25.94
C ALA A 183 5.47 -8.74 -26.40
N LEU A 184 5.48 -9.87 -25.71
CA LEU A 184 6.25 -11.07 -26.10
C LEU A 184 5.52 -11.98 -27.09
N GLY A 185 4.24 -11.70 -27.40
CA GLY A 185 3.42 -12.54 -28.28
C GLY A 185 2.98 -13.87 -27.66
N VAL A 186 3.00 -13.99 -26.33
CA VAL A 186 2.57 -15.19 -25.59
C VAL A 186 1.61 -14.80 -24.42
N PRO A 187 0.59 -15.61 -24.11
CA PRO A 187 -0.23 -15.33 -22.95
C PRO A 187 0.62 -15.38 -21.67
N ALA A 188 0.28 -14.51 -20.69
CA ALA A 188 0.96 -14.48 -19.41
C ALA A 188 0.01 -14.21 -18.25
N THR A 189 0.40 -14.63 -17.06
CA THR A 189 -0.32 -14.39 -15.82
C THR A 189 0.65 -14.20 -14.66
N LEU A 190 0.17 -13.65 -13.55
CA LEU A 190 0.97 -13.49 -12.34
C LEU A 190 0.98 -14.79 -11.54
N ALA A 191 2.16 -15.41 -11.36
CA ALA A 191 2.34 -16.66 -10.63
C ALA A 191 2.58 -16.43 -9.13
N ALA A 192 3.33 -15.38 -8.77
CA ALA A 192 3.58 -14.99 -7.39
C ALA A 192 3.73 -13.48 -7.28
N LEU A 193 3.36 -12.92 -6.13
CA LEU A 193 3.52 -11.50 -5.83
C LEU A 193 3.91 -11.30 -4.37
N ARG A 194 5.03 -10.61 -4.14
CA ARG A 194 5.46 -10.18 -2.82
C ARG A 194 5.67 -8.67 -2.81
N ARG A 195 4.94 -7.95 -1.98
CA ARG A 195 5.18 -6.51 -1.79
C ARG A 195 6.30 -6.31 -0.79
N THR A 196 7.45 -5.83 -1.26
CA THR A 196 8.65 -5.60 -0.43
C THR A 196 8.69 -4.22 0.17
N ARG A 197 7.96 -3.24 -0.42
CA ARG A 197 7.84 -1.86 0.11
C ARG A 197 6.44 -1.31 -0.11
N ALA A 198 5.93 -0.54 0.84
CA ALA A 198 4.70 0.26 0.72
C ALA A 198 4.86 1.60 1.46
N GLY A 199 5.06 2.70 0.72
CA GLY A 199 5.36 4.01 1.29
C GLY A 199 6.61 3.95 2.18
N ALA A 200 6.48 4.36 3.43
CA ALA A 200 7.58 4.37 4.41
C ALA A 200 7.99 2.97 4.90
N PHE A 201 7.20 1.92 4.65
CA PHE A 201 7.43 0.58 5.25
C PHE A 201 8.16 -0.35 4.29
N LYS A 202 9.15 -1.07 4.82
CA LYS A 202 9.89 -2.13 4.13
C LYS A 202 9.57 -3.49 4.74
N ILE A 203 9.83 -4.57 3.99
CA ILE A 203 9.51 -5.94 4.41
C ILE A 203 10.32 -6.37 5.64
N GLU A 204 11.55 -5.84 5.78
CA GLU A 204 12.43 -6.13 6.91
C GLU A 204 11.91 -5.59 8.24
N GLU A 205 10.97 -4.62 8.22
CA GLU A 205 10.30 -4.04 9.39
C GLU A 205 8.99 -4.75 9.73
N CYS A 206 8.56 -5.70 8.89
CA CYS A 206 7.28 -6.37 9.04
C CYS A 206 7.40 -7.64 9.88
N HIS A 207 6.34 -7.91 10.65
CA HIS A 207 6.21 -9.10 11.47
C HIS A 207 5.13 -10.02 10.90
N THR A 208 5.36 -11.33 10.99
CA THR A 208 4.37 -12.31 10.50
C THR A 208 3.12 -12.30 11.38
N LEU A 209 1.99 -12.66 10.78
CA LEU A 209 0.73 -12.71 11.54
C LEU A 209 0.80 -13.66 12.75
N PRO A 210 1.40 -14.87 12.68
CA PRO A 210 1.57 -15.74 13.84
C PRO A 210 2.40 -15.10 14.99
N GLU A 211 3.53 -14.42 14.68
CA GLU A 211 4.34 -13.74 15.67
C GLU A 211 3.55 -12.63 16.40
N ILE A 212 2.82 -11.83 15.63
CA ILE A 212 1.98 -10.76 16.19
C ILE A 212 0.90 -11.32 17.11
N LEU A 213 0.25 -12.41 16.71
CA LEU A 213 -0.80 -13.05 17.49
C LEU A 213 -0.23 -13.63 18.79
N ALA A 214 0.93 -14.29 18.72
CA ALA A 214 1.60 -14.83 19.91
C ALA A 214 2.03 -13.71 20.89
N ALA A 215 2.60 -12.61 20.39
CA ALA A 215 2.95 -11.46 21.21
C ALA A 215 1.73 -10.76 21.83
N ALA A 216 0.61 -10.71 21.11
CA ALA A 216 -0.65 -10.15 21.63
C ALA A 216 -1.24 -11.03 22.73
N GLU A 217 -1.25 -12.36 22.56
CA GLU A 217 -1.71 -13.32 23.54
C GLU A 217 -0.85 -13.32 24.81
N ALA A 218 0.48 -13.23 24.64
CA ALA A 218 1.43 -13.10 25.74
C ALA A 218 1.41 -11.72 26.45
N GLY A 219 0.69 -10.74 25.90
CA GLY A 219 0.66 -9.36 26.43
C GLY A 219 1.95 -8.56 26.20
N THR A 220 2.88 -9.06 25.36
CA THR A 220 4.20 -8.46 25.14
C THR A 220 4.26 -7.51 23.94
N LEU A 221 3.21 -7.44 23.12
CA LEU A 221 3.20 -6.66 21.87
C LEU A 221 3.49 -5.16 22.11
N GLN A 222 3.03 -4.58 23.24
CA GLN A 222 3.28 -3.16 23.54
C GLN A 222 4.77 -2.86 23.79
N GLN A 223 5.53 -3.84 24.26
CA GLN A 223 6.95 -3.72 24.61
C GLN A 223 7.87 -4.23 23.51
N SER A 224 7.31 -4.82 22.45
CA SER A 224 8.08 -5.44 21.37
C SER A 224 8.84 -4.43 20.46
N GLY A 225 8.42 -3.16 20.47
CA GLY A 225 8.90 -2.17 19.53
C GLY A 225 8.24 -2.27 18.12
N TRP A 226 7.31 -3.20 17.91
CA TRP A 226 6.65 -3.43 16.61
C TRP A 226 5.55 -2.42 16.30
N LEU A 227 5.04 -1.75 17.32
CA LEU A 227 4.03 -0.70 17.18
C LEU A 227 4.72 0.64 16.95
N LEU A 228 4.75 1.07 15.69
CA LEU A 228 5.37 2.32 15.30
C LEU A 228 4.44 3.51 15.60
N PRO A 229 4.98 4.68 16.00
CA PRO A 229 4.19 5.88 16.19
C PRO A 229 3.62 6.36 14.84
N VAL A 230 2.45 7.01 14.87
CA VAL A 230 1.76 7.46 13.65
C VAL A 230 2.60 8.47 12.84
N GLU A 231 3.45 9.24 13.50
CA GLU A 231 4.36 10.20 12.85
C GLU A 231 5.39 9.55 11.93
N HIS A 232 5.65 8.24 12.09
CA HIS A 232 6.60 7.49 11.27
C HIS A 232 6.32 7.66 9.76
N VAL A 233 5.05 7.62 9.34
CA VAL A 233 4.67 7.77 7.92
C VAL A 233 4.84 9.19 7.38
N PHE A 234 5.08 10.15 8.25
CA PHE A 234 5.28 11.56 7.90
C PHE A 234 6.73 12.02 8.05
N ALA A 235 7.67 11.11 8.30
CA ALA A 235 9.07 11.44 8.60
C ALA A 235 9.75 12.33 7.55
N SER A 236 9.34 12.25 6.29
CA SER A 236 9.85 13.09 5.19
C SER A 236 9.32 14.53 5.21
N LEU A 237 8.26 14.83 5.98
CA LEU A 237 7.75 16.18 6.10
C LEU A 237 8.60 16.99 7.09
N PRO A 238 8.77 18.31 6.87
CA PRO A 238 9.42 19.19 7.84
C PRO A 238 8.61 19.25 9.14
N ALA A 239 9.29 19.55 10.25
CA ALA A 239 8.70 19.69 11.57
C ALA A 239 8.50 21.16 11.96
N LEU A 240 7.42 21.43 12.70
CA LEU A 240 7.18 22.69 13.41
C LEU A 240 6.95 22.40 14.89
N THR A 241 7.55 23.18 15.76
CA THR A 241 7.22 23.21 17.19
C THR A 241 6.35 24.43 17.48
N VAL A 242 5.25 24.23 18.17
CA VAL A 242 4.29 25.29 18.52
C VAL A 242 4.20 25.50 20.02
N ASP A 243 3.90 26.72 20.43
CA ASP A 243 3.57 27.03 21.81
C ASP A 243 2.15 26.63 22.20
N ASP A 244 1.80 26.79 23.48
CA ASP A 244 0.50 26.39 24.01
C ASP A 244 -0.66 27.20 23.40
N ALA A 245 -0.45 28.47 23.04
CA ALA A 245 -1.47 29.29 22.43
C ALA A 245 -1.83 28.79 21.02
N VAL A 246 -0.80 28.52 20.21
CA VAL A 246 -0.98 27.92 18.86
C VAL A 246 -1.51 26.51 18.97
N LYS A 247 -1.03 25.69 19.93
CA LYS A 247 -1.56 24.35 20.21
C LYS A 247 -3.07 24.39 20.45
N LYS A 248 -3.56 25.31 21.29
CA LYS A 248 -4.98 25.51 21.54
C LYS A 248 -5.76 25.87 20.27
N HIS A 249 -5.22 26.75 19.41
CA HIS A 249 -5.85 27.07 18.13
C HIS A 249 -5.96 25.82 17.24
N LEU A 250 -4.87 25.05 17.10
CA LEU A 250 -4.88 23.83 16.30
C LEU A 250 -5.92 22.81 16.78
N PHE A 251 -6.04 22.58 18.09
CA PHE A 251 -7.04 21.69 18.66
C PHE A 251 -8.47 22.13 18.39
N ASN A 252 -8.71 23.44 18.29
CA ASN A 252 -10.02 24.02 18.00
C ASN A 252 -10.30 24.20 16.50
N GLY A 253 -9.33 23.83 15.64
CA GLY A 253 -9.46 24.04 14.19
C GLY A 253 -9.32 25.49 13.76
N CYS A 254 -8.88 26.39 14.67
CA CYS A 254 -8.70 27.80 14.39
C CYS A 254 -7.38 28.06 13.65
N PRO A 255 -7.38 28.84 12.56
CA PRO A 255 -6.15 29.23 11.90
C PRO A 255 -5.33 30.20 12.77
N THR A 256 -4.01 30.17 12.62
CA THR A 256 -3.11 31.14 13.23
C THR A 256 -2.48 31.97 12.13
N SER A 257 -2.80 33.27 12.09
CA SER A 257 -2.27 34.23 11.11
C SER A 257 -0.86 34.70 11.49
N HIS A 258 -0.12 35.23 10.50
CA HIS A 258 1.24 35.76 10.63
C HIS A 258 2.25 34.72 11.16
N TYR A 259 2.00 33.44 10.88
CA TYR A 259 2.89 32.34 11.27
C TYR A 259 4.17 32.38 10.42
N ARG A 260 5.34 32.40 11.07
CA ARG A 260 6.64 32.52 10.38
C ARG A 260 7.19 31.16 9.99
N ALA A 261 6.66 30.58 8.90
CA ALA A 261 7.22 29.40 8.25
C ALA A 261 6.97 29.48 6.74
N GLN A 262 7.71 28.72 5.95
CA GLN A 262 7.50 28.62 4.51
C GLN A 262 6.16 27.91 4.23
N ASP A 263 5.55 28.23 3.08
CA ASP A 263 4.35 27.53 2.64
C ASP A 263 4.65 26.02 2.44
N GLY A 264 3.78 25.17 2.98
CA GLY A 264 3.97 23.72 2.92
C GLY A 264 3.20 22.96 3.99
N LYS A 265 3.36 21.64 3.93
CA LYS A 265 2.77 20.70 4.90
C LYS A 265 3.82 20.29 5.93
N TYR A 266 3.41 20.24 7.18
CA TYR A 266 4.30 20.05 8.32
C TYR A 266 3.79 19.01 9.31
N ARG A 267 4.74 18.33 9.96
CA ARG A 267 4.53 17.64 11.25
C ARG A 267 4.56 18.67 12.36
N VAL A 268 3.57 18.65 13.24
CA VAL A 268 3.49 19.64 14.33
C VAL A 268 3.70 18.97 15.67
N TYR A 269 4.57 19.57 16.48
CA TYR A 269 4.93 19.14 17.82
C TYR A 269 4.65 20.25 18.84
N ASP A 270 4.32 19.88 20.07
CA ASP A 270 4.33 20.85 21.17
C ASP A 270 5.74 21.09 21.73
N ALA A 271 5.88 22.01 22.67
CA ALA A 271 7.14 22.35 23.31
C ALA A 271 7.78 21.18 24.08
N ALA A 272 7.00 20.18 24.48
CA ALA A 272 7.47 18.94 25.12
C ALA A 272 7.95 17.89 24.10
N GLY A 273 7.85 18.15 22.80
CA GLY A 273 8.21 17.22 21.73
C GLY A 273 7.13 16.18 21.41
N THR A 274 5.90 16.37 21.89
CA THR A 274 4.78 15.47 21.58
C THR A 274 4.27 15.74 20.18
N PHE A 275 4.17 14.71 19.33
CA PHE A 275 3.56 14.85 18.01
C PHE A 275 2.06 15.13 18.12
N LEU A 276 1.63 16.28 17.66
CA LEU A 276 0.22 16.69 17.67
C LEU A 276 -0.53 16.24 16.43
N GLY A 277 0.09 16.40 15.25
CA GLY A 277 -0.56 16.12 13.98
C GLY A 277 0.08 16.76 12.78
N LEU A 278 -0.74 17.02 11.76
CA LEU A 278 -0.37 17.68 10.52
C LEU A 278 -1.04 19.04 10.42
N ALA A 279 -0.30 20.01 9.90
CA ALA A 279 -0.83 21.33 9.54
C ALA A 279 -0.21 21.80 8.21
N ASN A 280 -0.89 22.71 7.55
CA ASN A 280 -0.42 23.40 6.36
C ASN A 280 -0.14 24.87 6.70
N VAL A 281 0.94 25.41 6.17
CA VAL A 281 1.20 26.85 6.14
C VAL A 281 0.94 27.33 4.72
N THR A 282 0.10 28.36 4.59
CA THR A 282 -0.19 28.97 3.30
C THR A 282 -0.30 30.49 3.51
N GLN A 283 0.57 31.25 2.84
CA GLN A 283 0.62 32.71 2.93
C GLN A 283 0.68 33.24 4.39
N GLY A 284 1.50 32.58 5.22
CA GLY A 284 1.66 32.93 6.64
C GLY A 284 0.48 32.54 7.54
N VAL A 285 -0.44 31.71 7.08
CA VAL A 285 -1.54 31.15 7.89
C VAL A 285 -1.27 29.67 8.16
N LEU A 286 -1.13 29.32 9.44
CA LEU A 286 -1.01 27.93 9.90
C LEU A 286 -2.43 27.37 10.14
N GLN A 287 -2.78 26.34 9.42
CA GLN A 287 -4.09 25.65 9.52
C GLN A 287 -3.90 24.18 9.80
N VAL A 288 -4.59 23.65 10.82
CA VAL A 288 -4.56 22.21 11.11
C VAL A 288 -5.19 21.41 9.97
N GLU A 289 -4.54 20.32 9.59
CA GLU A 289 -5.11 19.33 8.68
C GLU A 289 -5.69 18.15 9.47
N LYS A 290 -4.93 17.64 10.46
CA LYS A 290 -5.36 16.51 11.28
C LYS A 290 -4.60 16.44 12.59
N ILE A 291 -5.32 16.31 13.70
CA ILE A 291 -4.79 15.97 15.01
C ILE A 291 -4.84 14.45 15.22
N PHE A 292 -3.75 13.87 15.73
CA PHE A 292 -3.60 12.45 16.01
C PHE A 292 -3.53 12.15 17.52
N CYS A 293 -3.03 13.08 18.32
CA CYS A 293 -3.01 12.94 19.79
C CYS A 293 -4.40 13.18 20.39
N GLU A 294 -4.60 12.70 21.59
CA GLU A 294 -5.80 13.02 22.38
C GLU A 294 -5.70 14.43 22.96
N ARG A 295 -6.85 15.08 23.12
CA ARG A 295 -6.91 16.31 23.92
C ARG A 295 -6.69 15.93 25.38
N ALA A 296 -5.64 16.46 25.98
CA ALA A 296 -5.44 16.37 27.41
C ALA A 296 -6.53 17.13 28.16
#